data_222b41d81f75fb843cf762b1ed887cfc
#
_entry.id   222b41d81f75fb843cf762b1ed887cfc
#
_cell.length_a   1.000
_cell.length_b   1.000
_cell.length_c   1.000
_cell.angle_alpha   90.00
_cell.angle_beta   90.00
_cell.angle_gamma   90.00
#
_symmetry.space_group_name_H-M   'P 1'
#
loop_
_entity.id
_entity.type
_entity.pdbx_description
1 polymer ?
#
loop_
_entity_poly.entity_id
_entity_poly.type
_entity_poly.pdbx_seq_one_letter_code
_entity_poly.pdbx_strand_id
1 'polypeptide(L)'
;MRRVMAATVAVVLAAIAGIAVAETMSGTNRSDYDAPGRHQFYVWCADGKNYTTTEQGADAAAAQIKLYDALKASGHLSCWPIWQGRLAGS
;
A
#
# COMPACT_ATOMS: atom_id res chain seq x y z
N MET A 1 23.70 -23.19 13.16
CA MET A 1 23.23 -22.79 12.78
C MET A 1 22.79 -22.32 12.87
N ARG A 2 22.73 -22.63 12.77
CA ARG A 2 22.09 -22.15 12.44
C ARG A 2 21.71 -21.52 12.23
N ARG A 3 21.79 -21.50 12.00
CA ARG A 3 21.30 -20.83 11.53
C ARG A 3 20.99 -20.40 10.91
N VAL A 4 21.40 -20.65 10.71
CA VAL A 4 21.06 -20.13 9.91
C VAL A 4 20.19 -19.89 9.32
N MET A 5 20.25 -20.20 9.13
CA MET A 5 19.30 -20.20 8.52
C MET A 5 18.34 -19.41 8.67
N ALA A 6 18.17 -19.32 9.05
CA ALA A 6 16.99 -18.64 9.35
C ALA A 6 16.96 -17.32 8.74
N ALA A 7 17.99 -16.70 8.75
CA ALA A 7 18.06 -15.39 8.18
C ALA A 7 17.67 -15.37 6.74
N THR A 8 17.89 -16.42 6.12
CA THR A 8 17.60 -16.56 4.73
C THR A 8 16.19 -16.29 4.39
N VAL A 9 15.37 -16.71 5.22
CA VAL A 9 13.98 -16.65 4.95
C VAL A 9 13.45 -15.24 4.89
N ALA A 10 13.94 -14.44 5.75
CA ALA A 10 13.39 -13.10 5.83
C ALA A 10 13.53 -12.33 4.55
N VAL A 11 14.56 -12.58 3.87
CA VAL A 11 14.81 -11.82 2.66
C VAL A 11 13.81 -12.07 1.58
N VAL A 12 13.44 -13.28 1.48
CA VAL A 12 12.52 -13.66 0.43
C VAL A 12 11.24 -12.91 0.53
N LEU A 13 10.84 -12.62 1.70
CA LEU A 13 9.57 -12.01 1.90
C LEU A 13 9.46 -10.62 1.33
N ALA A 14 10.50 -9.88 1.43
CA ALA A 14 10.43 -8.52 0.97
C ALA A 14 10.21 -8.43 -0.52
N ALA A 15 10.84 -9.28 -1.25
CA ALA A 15 10.72 -9.24 -2.69
C ALA A 15 9.35 -9.69 -3.13
N ILE A 16 8.86 -10.67 -2.47
CA ILE A 16 7.59 -11.24 -2.84
C ILE A 16 6.45 -10.29 -2.63
N ALA A 17 6.54 -9.49 -1.61
CA ALA A 17 5.46 -8.60 -1.28
C ALA A 17 5.11 -7.68 -2.44
N GLY A 18 6.11 -7.16 -3.10
CA GLY A 18 5.84 -6.27 -4.20
C GLY A 18 5.16 -6.95 -5.36
N ILE A 19 5.54 -8.15 -5.61
CA ILE A 19 4.97 -8.89 -6.72
C ILE A 19 3.53 -9.24 -6.46
N ALA A 20 3.26 -9.67 -5.26
CA ALA A 20 1.92 -10.07 -4.92
C ALA A 20 0.93 -8.93 -5.06
N VAL A 21 1.35 -7.76 -4.69
CA VAL A 21 0.46 -6.60 -4.77
C VAL A 21 0.06 -6.33 -6.20
N ALA A 22 0.99 -6.40 -7.11
CA ALA A 22 0.69 -6.11 -8.51
C ALA A 22 -0.33 -7.07 -9.07
N GLU A 23 -0.32 -8.29 -8.60
CA GLU A 23 -1.20 -9.30 -9.16
C GLU A 23 -2.56 -9.36 -8.52
N THR A 24 -2.73 -8.73 -7.38
CA THR A 24 -3.97 -8.86 -6.66
C THR A 24 -4.90 -7.68 -6.81
N MET A 25 -4.61 -6.78 -7.71
CA MET A 25 -5.47 -5.66 -7.96
C MET A 25 -6.78 -6.15 -8.57
N SER A 26 -7.91 -5.83 -7.98
CA SER A 26 -9.18 -6.29 -8.50
C SER A 26 -9.81 -5.32 -9.45
N GLY A 27 -9.52 -4.03 -9.34
CA GLY A 27 -10.07 -3.09 -10.26
C GLY A 27 -9.73 -1.65 -9.95
N THR A 28 -9.96 -0.80 -10.94
CA THR A 28 -9.61 0.60 -10.87
C THR A 28 -10.78 1.50 -11.29
N ASN A 29 -11.99 0.95 -11.41
CA ASN A 29 -13.11 1.76 -11.83
C ASN A 29 -13.83 2.37 -10.62
N ARG A 30 -14.90 3.09 -10.89
CA ARG A 30 -15.62 3.81 -9.85
C ARG A 30 -16.20 2.90 -8.78
N SER A 31 -16.71 1.74 -9.17
CA SER A 31 -17.27 0.85 -8.17
C SER A 31 -16.20 0.28 -7.25
N ASP A 32 -14.98 0.11 -7.74
CA ASP A 32 -13.87 -0.30 -6.88
C ASP A 32 -13.45 0.82 -5.96
N TYR A 33 -13.52 2.05 -6.43
CA TYR A 33 -13.21 3.21 -5.60
C TYR A 33 -14.18 3.30 -4.43
N ASP A 34 -15.44 3.02 -4.68
CA ASP A 34 -16.49 3.14 -3.66
C ASP A 34 -16.64 1.90 -2.79
N ALA A 35 -15.90 0.84 -3.06
CA ALA A 35 -16.05 -0.42 -2.33
C ALA A 35 -15.18 -0.49 -1.08
N PRO A 36 -15.63 -1.21 -0.06
CA PRO A 36 -14.80 -1.42 1.12
C PRO A 36 -13.68 -2.40 0.83
N GLY A 37 -12.62 -2.32 1.60
CA GLY A 37 -11.52 -3.26 1.49
C GLY A 37 -10.18 -2.56 1.54
N ARG A 38 -9.16 -3.27 1.06
CA ARG A 38 -7.82 -2.72 0.98
C ARG A 38 -7.63 -2.04 -0.36
N HIS A 39 -7.16 -0.81 -0.31
CA HIS A 39 -6.90 -0.02 -1.51
C HIS A 39 -5.42 0.25 -1.63
N GLN A 40 -4.92 0.25 -2.85
CA GLN A 40 -3.52 0.51 -3.11
C GLN A 40 -3.33 1.96 -3.50
N PHE A 41 -2.27 2.55 -2.97
CA PHE A 41 -1.92 3.93 -3.24
C PHE A 41 -0.46 4.06 -3.61
N TYR A 42 -0.19 4.92 -4.56
CA TYR A 42 1.16 5.36 -4.83
C TYR A 42 1.37 6.63 -4.03
N VAL A 43 2.34 6.62 -3.15
CA VAL A 43 2.63 7.78 -2.31
C VAL A 43 3.71 8.58 -2.99
N TRP A 44 3.33 9.75 -3.46
CA TRP A 44 4.27 10.66 -4.11
C TRP A 44 4.82 11.62 -3.07
N CYS A 45 6.13 11.80 -3.07
CA CYS A 45 6.79 12.67 -2.11
C CYS A 45 7.66 13.68 -2.83
N ALA A 46 7.59 14.92 -2.38
CA ALA A 46 8.38 15.99 -3.01
C ALA A 46 9.89 15.74 -2.93
N ASP A 47 10.32 14.98 -1.93
CA ASP A 47 11.74 14.66 -1.79
C ASP A 47 12.18 13.49 -2.67
N GLY A 48 11.27 12.95 -3.48
CA GLY A 48 11.59 11.88 -4.41
C GLY A 48 11.53 10.49 -3.83
N LYS A 49 11.21 10.33 -2.57
CA LYS A 49 11.16 9.01 -1.93
C LYS A 49 9.78 8.42 -2.02
N ASN A 50 9.32 8.19 -3.24
CA ASN A 50 8.00 7.68 -3.52
C ASN A 50 7.93 6.18 -3.25
N TYR A 51 6.72 5.69 -2.94
CA TYR A 51 6.54 4.26 -2.71
C TYR A 51 5.07 3.89 -2.88
N THR A 52 4.81 2.58 -2.95
CA THR A 52 3.46 2.05 -3.06
C THR A 52 3.09 1.37 -1.74
N THR A 53 1.87 1.58 -1.31
CA THR A 53 1.39 0.98 -0.07
C THR A 53 -0.10 0.70 -0.18
N THR A 54 -0.65 0.05 0.83
CA THR A 54 -2.08 -0.25 0.88
C THR A 54 -2.66 0.26 2.19
N GLU A 55 -3.96 0.51 2.15
CA GLU A 55 -4.66 0.95 3.35
C GLU A 55 -6.09 0.44 3.31
N GLN A 56 -6.61 0.05 4.46
CA GLN A 56 -7.97 -0.46 4.61
C GLN A 56 -8.95 0.69 4.78
N GLY A 57 -10.13 0.58 4.18
CA GLY A 57 -11.15 1.61 4.36
C GLY A 57 -12.50 1.15 3.88
N ALA A 58 -13.54 1.91 4.24
CA ALA A 58 -14.89 1.64 3.76
C ALA A 58 -15.03 1.96 2.28
N ASP A 59 -14.18 2.81 1.78
CA ASP A 59 -14.01 3.10 0.37
C ASP A 59 -12.60 3.68 0.18
N ALA A 60 -12.26 4.01 -1.04
CA ALA A 60 -10.92 4.55 -1.32
C ALA A 60 -10.72 5.90 -0.62
N ALA A 61 -11.74 6.73 -0.56
CA ALA A 61 -11.60 8.04 0.07
C ALA A 61 -11.28 7.91 1.55
N ALA A 62 -11.97 6.99 2.25
CA ALA A 62 -11.71 6.76 3.67
C ALA A 62 -10.30 6.21 3.89
N ALA A 63 -9.88 5.28 3.03
CA ALA A 63 -8.55 4.72 3.11
C ALA A 63 -7.49 5.79 2.85
N GLN A 64 -7.75 6.68 1.90
CA GLN A 64 -6.81 7.74 1.57
C GLN A 64 -6.64 8.72 2.72
N ILE A 65 -7.74 9.09 3.37
CA ILE A 65 -7.68 9.98 4.51
C ILE A 65 -6.87 9.36 5.64
N LYS A 66 -7.11 8.08 5.90
CA LYS A 66 -6.38 7.37 6.94
C LYS A 66 -4.89 7.36 6.66
N LEU A 67 -4.53 7.09 5.41
CA LEU A 67 -3.12 7.06 5.01
C LEU A 67 -2.51 8.45 5.09
N TYR A 68 -3.23 9.46 4.66
CA TYR A 68 -2.74 10.82 4.70
C TYR A 68 -2.50 11.27 6.14
N ASP A 69 -3.40 10.92 7.04
CA ASP A 69 -3.23 11.26 8.45
C ASP A 69 -2.01 10.57 9.04
N ALA A 70 -1.78 9.31 8.65
CA ALA A 70 -0.60 8.59 9.10
C ALA A 70 0.69 9.24 8.57
N LEU A 71 0.67 9.71 7.34
CA LEU A 71 1.82 10.40 6.77
C LEU A 71 2.11 11.69 7.54
N LYS A 72 1.09 12.45 7.85
CA LYS A 72 1.27 13.67 8.63
C LYS A 72 1.81 13.37 10.01
N ALA A 73 1.27 12.34 10.65
CA ALA A 73 1.68 11.98 12.00
C ALA A 73 3.15 11.56 12.05
N SER A 74 3.68 11.01 10.97
CA SER A 74 5.08 10.62 10.92
C SER A 74 5.99 11.70 10.32
N GLY A 75 5.45 12.89 10.09
CA GLY A 75 6.29 14.00 9.62
C GLY A 75 6.47 14.09 8.13
N HIS A 76 5.73 13.31 7.36
CA HIS A 76 5.86 13.29 5.90
C HIS A 76 4.86 14.25 5.27
N LEU A 77 5.05 15.52 5.52
CA LEU A 77 4.09 16.52 5.08
C LEU A 77 4.17 16.84 3.60
N SER A 78 5.23 16.45 2.95
CA SER A 78 5.39 16.68 1.51
C SER A 78 5.05 15.43 0.70
N CYS A 79 4.35 14.49 1.28
CA CYS A 79 3.91 13.28 0.60
C CYS A 79 2.40 13.23 0.56
N TRP A 80 1.85 12.67 -0.51
CA TRP A 80 0.42 12.42 -0.55
C TRP A 80 0.11 11.17 -1.36
N PRO A 81 -0.98 10.49 -1.00
CA PRO A 81 -1.34 9.23 -1.66
C PRO A 81 -2.20 9.46 -2.89
N ILE A 82 -1.96 8.65 -3.90
CA ILE A 82 -2.73 8.65 -5.14
C ILE A 82 -3.31 7.26 -5.30
N TRP A 83 -4.62 7.17 -5.38
CA TRP A 83 -5.30 5.89 -5.46
C TRP A 83 -4.95 5.18 -6.76
N GLN A 84 -4.67 3.88 -6.65
CA GLN A 84 -4.34 3.06 -7.81
C GLN A 84 -5.36 1.95 -8.07
N GLY A 85 -6.12 1.57 -7.07
CA GLY A 85 -7.10 0.53 -7.24
C GLY A 85 -7.36 -0.24 -5.96
N ARG A 86 -8.34 -1.14 -6.01
CA ARG A 86 -8.70 -1.99 -4.90
C ARG A 86 -8.08 -3.37 -5.08
N LEU A 87 -7.61 -3.93 -3.98
CA LEU A 87 -6.98 -5.25 -4.03
C LEU A 87 -8.02 -6.34 -3.94
N ALA A 88 -7.79 -7.41 -4.69
CA ALA A 88 -8.68 -8.56 -4.67
C ALA A 88 -8.63 -9.23 -3.31
N GLY A 89 -9.76 -9.77 -2.89
CA GLY A 89 -9.83 -10.49 -1.63
C GLY A 89 -9.89 -9.59 -0.42
N SER A 90 -10.16 -8.34 -0.60
CA SER A 90 -10.19 -7.40 0.52
C SER A 90 -11.60 -6.92 0.86
#